data_6ef411938bc66e5855a2f2788dd2281a
#
_entry.id   6ef411938bc66e5855a2f2788dd2281a
#
_cell.length_a   1.000
_cell.length_b   1.000
_cell.length_c   1.000
_cell.angle_alpha   90.00
_cell.angle_beta   90.00
_cell.angle_gamma   90.00
#
_symmetry.space_group_name_H-M   'P 1'
#
loop_
_entity.id
_entity.type
_entity.pdbx_description
1 polymer ?
#
loop_
_entity_poly.entity_id
_entity_poly.type
_entity_poly.pdbx_seq_one_letter_code
_entity_poly.pdbx_strand_id
1 'polypeptide(L)'
;YYLTRIPSPAIIAQAFSDVRPQNIIAVPLVIEKIIRKKVFPKLQTGTVRLLRNLPIINKKVEEKICEQVKQAFGGRFYEVIIGGAAFNQEVEQFLHRINFPYTVGYGTTECAPIICYSDYQSFVPGSCGRAVIHMEVKIDSPDPANVPGEILARGTNVMLGYYKNEEATRQTIDNEGWYHTGDLGTMDAYGNVFIKGRSKNMLLGPSGQNIYPEEIEDKLNSMPLVVESMVVQRDTKLVGLVYPDYEEAKNQGLAQSDIEAQMQQNLQDLNLVQPAYCKLAAIEIQ
;
A
#
# COMPACT_ATOMS: atom_id res chain seq x y z
N TYR A 1 13.35 0.74 20.42
CA TYR A 1 12.84 -0.33 21.28
C TYR A 1 12.92 -1.66 20.53
N TYR A 2 13.54 -2.67 21.13
CA TYR A 2 13.68 -3.99 20.53
C TYR A 2 12.64 -4.94 21.13
N LEU A 3 11.86 -5.60 20.26
CA LEU A 3 11.00 -6.69 20.68
C LEU A 3 11.85 -7.93 20.94
N THR A 4 11.81 -8.45 22.16
CA THR A 4 12.54 -9.68 22.57
C THR A 4 11.81 -10.96 22.18
N ARG A 5 10.64 -10.86 21.58
CA ARG A 5 9.78 -11.96 21.13
C ARG A 5 9.50 -11.84 19.64
N ILE A 6 9.17 -12.97 19.02
CA ILE A 6 8.72 -12.97 17.61
C ILE A 6 7.53 -12.04 17.45
N PRO A 7 7.58 -11.06 16.55
CA PRO A 7 6.51 -10.09 16.36
C PRO A 7 5.20 -10.79 15.96
N SER A 8 4.18 -10.61 16.78
CA SER A 8 2.80 -10.95 16.43
C SER A 8 1.94 -9.70 16.60
N PRO A 9 0.75 -9.61 15.96
CA PRO A 9 -0.13 -8.45 16.13
C PRO A 9 -0.46 -8.14 17.60
N ALA A 10 -0.57 -9.16 18.44
CA ALA A 10 -0.83 -9.00 19.87
C ALA A 10 0.38 -8.41 20.61
N ILE A 11 1.59 -8.94 20.34
CA ILE A 11 2.85 -8.45 20.94
C ILE A 11 3.14 -7.01 20.51
N ILE A 12 2.94 -6.69 19.22
CA ILE A 12 3.13 -5.32 18.70
C ILE A 12 2.14 -4.35 19.37
N ALA A 13 0.87 -4.73 19.49
CA ALA A 13 -0.13 -3.89 20.14
C ALA A 13 0.16 -3.67 21.62
N GLN A 14 0.65 -4.70 22.33
CA GLN A 14 1.10 -4.56 23.72
C GLN A 14 2.30 -3.61 23.80
N ALA A 15 3.29 -3.76 22.91
CA ALA A 15 4.44 -2.87 22.86
C ALA A 15 4.05 -1.41 22.62
N PHE A 16 3.09 -1.13 21.74
CA PHE A 16 2.56 0.23 21.57
C PHE A 16 1.94 0.79 22.84
N SER A 17 1.18 -0.02 23.56
CA SER A 17 0.57 0.37 24.84
C SER A 17 1.60 0.69 25.92
N ASP A 18 2.65 -0.15 26.02
CA ASP A 18 3.67 -0.05 27.06
C ASP A 18 4.67 1.09 26.78
N VAL A 19 5.13 1.22 25.54
CA VAL A 19 6.16 2.18 25.12
C VAL A 19 5.56 3.57 24.85
N ARG A 20 4.35 3.62 24.27
CA ARG A 20 3.68 4.85 23.84
C ARG A 20 4.60 5.73 22.97
N PRO A 21 5.05 5.22 21.83
CA PRO A 21 6.05 5.89 20.99
C PRO A 21 5.58 7.27 20.51
N GLN A 22 6.52 8.17 20.22
CA GLN A 22 6.22 9.48 19.63
C GLN A 22 6.10 9.43 18.11
N ASN A 23 6.90 8.58 17.45
CA ASN A 23 6.82 8.30 16.02
C ASN A 23 6.74 6.79 15.82
N ILE A 24 5.93 6.38 14.86
CA ILE A 24 5.77 4.98 14.47
C ILE A 24 6.17 4.87 13.00
N ILE A 25 7.15 4.01 12.73
CA ILE A 25 7.51 3.64 11.36
C ILE A 25 7.16 2.17 11.19
N ALA A 26 6.33 1.85 10.23
CA ALA A 26 5.83 0.50 10.06
C ALA A 26 5.62 0.13 8.58
N VAL A 27 5.68 -1.16 8.30
CA VAL A 27 5.24 -1.68 6.99
C VAL A 27 3.71 -1.73 6.93
N PRO A 28 3.11 -1.58 5.73
CA PRO A 28 1.67 -1.56 5.52
C PRO A 28 0.93 -2.70 6.22
N LEU A 29 1.40 -3.93 6.05
CA LEU A 29 0.79 -5.14 6.59
C LEU A 29 0.51 -5.08 8.12
N VAL A 30 1.40 -4.44 8.90
CA VAL A 30 1.23 -4.29 10.35
C VAL A 30 0.04 -3.37 10.65
N ILE A 31 -0.03 -2.24 9.96
CA ILE A 31 -1.10 -1.24 10.16
C ILE A 31 -2.44 -1.83 9.70
N GLU A 32 -2.46 -2.43 8.52
CA GLU A 32 -3.65 -3.08 7.94
C GLU A 32 -4.21 -4.16 8.86
N LYS A 33 -3.37 -5.06 9.37
CA LYS A 33 -3.81 -6.09 10.31
C LYS A 33 -4.39 -5.50 11.60
N ILE A 34 -3.80 -4.43 12.14
CA ILE A 34 -4.34 -3.77 13.34
C ILE A 34 -5.71 -3.15 13.01
N ILE A 35 -5.83 -2.43 11.91
CA ILE A 35 -7.08 -1.79 11.51
C ILE A 35 -8.17 -2.85 11.21
N ARG A 36 -7.87 -3.85 10.39
CA ARG A 36 -8.84 -4.88 10.00
C ARG A 36 -9.25 -5.79 11.16
N LYS A 37 -8.30 -6.24 12.01
CA LYS A 37 -8.61 -7.19 13.10
C LYS A 37 -9.06 -6.52 14.40
N LYS A 38 -8.70 -5.27 14.68
CA LYS A 38 -9.04 -4.61 15.96
C LYS A 38 -10.00 -3.44 15.83
N VAL A 39 -10.02 -2.75 14.71
CA VAL A 39 -10.82 -1.54 14.52
C VAL A 39 -12.11 -1.86 13.76
N PHE A 40 -12.02 -2.44 12.57
CA PHE A 40 -13.20 -2.73 11.74
C PHE A 40 -14.27 -3.58 12.46
N PRO A 41 -13.94 -4.67 13.17
CA PRO A 41 -14.96 -5.44 13.88
C PRO A 41 -15.72 -4.63 14.93
N LYS A 42 -15.05 -3.73 15.64
CA LYS A 42 -15.69 -2.82 16.60
C LYS A 42 -16.62 -1.80 15.93
N LEU A 43 -16.31 -1.45 14.70
CA LEU A 43 -17.12 -0.54 13.88
C LEU A 43 -18.32 -1.23 13.20
N GLN A 44 -18.34 -2.56 13.15
CA GLN A 44 -19.44 -3.34 12.57
C GLN A 44 -20.61 -3.57 13.52
N THR A 45 -20.44 -3.30 14.82
CA THR A 45 -21.51 -3.46 15.81
C THR A 45 -22.48 -2.27 15.79
N GLY A 46 -23.73 -2.51 15.39
CA GLY A 46 -24.85 -1.58 15.54
C GLY A 46 -24.78 -0.32 14.67
N THR A 47 -24.93 0.84 15.30
CA THR A 47 -25.05 2.18 14.68
C THR A 47 -23.87 2.54 13.77
N VAL A 48 -22.69 1.99 13.99
CA VAL A 48 -21.46 2.35 13.26
C VAL A 48 -21.41 1.72 11.86
N ARG A 49 -22.05 0.55 11.66
CA ARG A 49 -22.17 -0.06 10.32
C ARG A 49 -22.97 0.83 9.36
N LEU A 50 -24.01 1.50 9.88
CA LEU A 50 -24.78 2.48 9.11
C LEU A 50 -23.92 3.71 8.77
N LEU A 51 -23.06 4.13 9.69
CA LEU A 51 -22.20 5.31 9.54
C LEU A 51 -21.07 5.12 8.52
N ARG A 52 -20.58 3.88 8.34
CA ARG A 52 -19.51 3.58 7.37
C ARG A 52 -19.93 3.86 5.91
N ASN A 53 -21.22 3.72 5.60
CA ASN A 53 -21.77 3.87 4.24
C ASN A 53 -22.48 5.20 4.00
N LEU A 54 -22.52 6.10 4.99
CA LEU A 54 -23.10 7.42 4.82
C LEU A 54 -22.07 8.41 4.25
N PRO A 55 -22.44 9.21 3.25
CA PRO A 55 -21.54 10.21 2.64
C PRO A 55 -21.16 11.35 3.59
N ILE A 56 -21.91 11.56 4.67
CA ILE A 56 -21.65 12.58 5.68
C ILE A 56 -21.75 11.92 7.05
N ILE A 57 -20.62 11.68 7.71
CA ILE A 57 -20.56 11.30 9.12
C ILE A 57 -20.46 12.59 9.95
N ASN A 58 -21.11 12.60 11.11
CA ASN A 58 -20.97 13.70 12.06
C ASN A 58 -19.49 13.78 12.51
N LYS A 59 -18.84 14.95 12.33
CA LYS A 59 -17.43 15.20 12.66
C LYS A 59 -17.03 14.70 14.06
N LYS A 60 -17.93 14.82 15.04
CA LYS A 60 -17.72 14.33 16.42
C LYS A 60 -17.59 12.79 16.47
N VAL A 61 -18.24 12.06 15.57
CA VAL A 61 -18.13 10.59 15.51
C VAL A 61 -16.80 10.19 14.91
N GLU A 62 -16.36 10.89 13.85
CA GLU A 62 -15.04 10.68 13.22
C GLU A 62 -13.91 10.95 14.21
N GLU A 63 -13.98 12.06 14.95
CA GLU A 63 -13.01 12.40 16.02
C GLU A 63 -12.96 11.33 17.10
N LYS A 64 -14.11 10.79 17.53
CA LYS A 64 -14.17 9.71 18.52
C LYS A 64 -13.56 8.41 18.00
N ILE A 65 -13.83 8.06 16.72
CA ILE A 65 -13.23 6.89 16.08
C ILE A 65 -11.73 7.08 15.96
N CYS A 66 -11.27 8.24 15.48
CA CYS A 66 -9.86 8.58 15.38
C CYS A 66 -9.14 8.39 16.74
N GLU A 67 -9.72 8.91 17.82
CA GLU A 67 -9.13 8.77 19.16
C GLU A 67 -9.06 7.29 19.59
N GLN A 68 -10.09 6.49 19.32
CA GLN A 68 -10.06 5.05 19.61
C GLN A 68 -8.99 4.32 18.81
N VAL A 69 -8.79 4.70 17.53
CA VAL A 69 -7.73 4.14 16.69
C VAL A 69 -6.37 4.56 17.21
N LYS A 70 -6.19 5.83 17.59
CA LYS A 70 -4.94 6.32 18.20
C LYS A 70 -4.56 5.52 19.45
N GLN A 71 -5.52 5.18 20.29
CA GLN A 71 -5.26 4.36 21.48
C GLN A 71 -4.71 2.97 21.16
N ALA A 72 -5.12 2.37 20.02
CA ALA A 72 -4.56 1.09 19.58
C ALA A 72 -3.06 1.16 19.25
N PHE A 73 -2.54 2.36 19.00
CA PHE A 73 -1.14 2.66 18.70
C PHE A 73 -0.42 3.36 19.87
N GLY A 74 -0.96 3.31 21.09
CA GLY A 74 -0.36 3.89 22.28
C GLY A 74 -0.74 5.34 22.59
N GLY A 75 -1.46 6.02 21.70
CA GLY A 75 -2.16 7.30 21.93
C GLY A 75 -1.29 8.56 22.07
N ARG A 76 0.04 8.49 21.91
CA ARG A 76 0.96 9.63 22.12
C ARG A 76 1.84 9.97 20.93
N PHE A 77 1.66 9.32 19.80
CA PHE A 77 2.48 9.57 18.62
C PHE A 77 2.04 10.84 17.88
N TYR A 78 3.01 11.44 17.19
CA TYR A 78 2.79 12.57 16.29
C TYR A 78 2.19 12.08 14.97
N GLU A 79 2.81 11.05 14.36
CA GLU A 79 2.36 10.44 13.12
C GLU A 79 2.77 8.97 13.01
N VAL A 80 2.12 8.27 12.11
CA VAL A 80 2.49 6.92 11.65
C VAL A 80 3.03 7.02 10.23
N ILE A 81 4.31 6.70 10.03
CA ILE A 81 4.97 6.66 8.73
C ILE A 81 4.89 5.23 8.21
N ILE A 82 4.26 5.05 7.06
CA ILE A 82 4.02 3.76 6.42
C ILE A 82 4.90 3.68 5.18
N GLY A 83 5.67 2.60 5.02
CA GLY A 83 6.53 2.45 3.86
C GLY A 83 7.06 1.04 3.66
N GLY A 84 7.76 0.83 2.54
CA GLY A 84 8.38 -0.45 2.18
C GLY A 84 7.51 -1.38 1.33
N ALA A 85 6.24 -1.08 1.13
CA ALA A 85 5.33 -1.75 0.21
C ALA A 85 4.14 -0.84 -0.11
N ALA A 86 3.29 -1.22 -1.07
CA ALA A 86 2.04 -0.53 -1.35
C ALA A 86 1.12 -0.57 -0.11
N PHE A 87 0.41 0.52 0.14
CA PHE A 87 -0.54 0.62 1.24
C PHE A 87 -1.97 0.43 0.75
N ASN A 88 -2.71 -0.43 1.41
CA ASN A 88 -4.06 -0.80 1.00
C ASN A 88 -5.01 0.38 0.97
N GLN A 89 -5.64 0.63 -0.19
CA GLN A 89 -6.49 1.80 -0.44
C GLN A 89 -7.70 1.88 0.50
N GLU A 90 -8.35 0.76 0.84
CA GLU A 90 -9.50 0.78 1.75
C GLU A 90 -9.10 1.27 3.14
N VAL A 91 -7.96 0.78 3.63
CA VAL A 91 -7.40 1.18 4.93
C VAL A 91 -6.96 2.63 4.88
N GLU A 92 -6.29 3.05 3.81
CA GLU A 92 -5.86 4.44 3.63
C GLU A 92 -7.04 5.41 3.61
N GLN A 93 -8.07 5.12 2.79
CA GLN A 93 -9.29 5.93 2.73
C GLN A 93 -10.00 6.02 4.08
N PHE A 94 -10.02 4.92 4.83
CA PHE A 94 -10.58 4.92 6.18
C PHE A 94 -9.79 5.83 7.12
N LEU A 95 -8.46 5.71 7.16
CA LEU A 95 -7.58 6.54 8.01
C LEU A 95 -7.68 8.01 7.64
N HIS A 96 -7.69 8.32 6.35
CA HIS A 96 -7.87 9.68 5.86
C HIS A 96 -9.24 10.25 6.28
N ARG A 97 -10.31 9.49 6.12
CA ARG A 97 -11.68 9.90 6.48
C ARG A 97 -11.82 10.27 7.95
N ILE A 98 -11.19 9.52 8.86
CA ILE A 98 -11.21 9.82 10.30
C ILE A 98 -10.14 10.83 10.73
N ASN A 99 -9.43 11.42 9.79
CA ASN A 99 -8.34 12.36 10.04
C ASN A 99 -7.25 11.80 10.98
N PHE A 100 -6.89 10.52 10.78
CA PHE A 100 -5.82 9.87 11.52
C PHE A 100 -4.46 10.39 11.04
N PRO A 101 -3.50 10.69 11.93
CA PRO A 101 -2.20 11.23 11.54
C PRO A 101 -1.30 10.13 10.96
N TYR A 102 -1.34 9.93 9.66
CA TYR A 102 -0.48 9.00 8.93
C TYR A 102 0.11 9.66 7.68
N THR A 103 1.18 9.10 7.21
CA THR A 103 1.78 9.40 5.92
C THR A 103 2.35 8.15 5.29
N VAL A 104 2.49 8.16 3.97
CA VAL A 104 3.17 7.11 3.22
C VAL A 104 4.47 7.66 2.67
N GLY A 105 5.58 6.97 2.94
CA GLY A 105 6.89 7.31 2.42
C GLY A 105 7.34 6.30 1.37
N TYR A 106 8.13 6.77 0.40
CA TYR A 106 8.72 5.97 -0.66
C TYR A 106 10.24 6.04 -0.62
N GLY A 107 10.85 4.90 -0.88
CA GLY A 107 12.29 4.83 -0.99
C GLY A 107 12.81 3.45 -1.31
N THR A 108 14.11 3.39 -1.53
CA THR A 108 14.84 2.18 -1.90
C THR A 108 16.11 2.07 -1.04
N THR A 109 16.66 0.87 -0.93
CA THR A 109 17.93 0.63 -0.21
C THR A 109 19.04 1.51 -0.78
N GLU A 110 19.05 1.73 -2.09
CA GLU A 110 20.00 2.52 -2.85
C GLU A 110 19.96 4.03 -2.50
N CYS A 111 18.90 4.47 -1.82
CA CYS A 111 18.70 5.88 -1.41
C CYS A 111 18.70 6.07 0.11
N ALA A 112 19.17 5.13 0.90
CA ALA A 112 19.45 5.17 2.35
C ALA A 112 18.33 5.63 3.31
N PRO A 113 17.09 5.19 3.25
CA PRO A 113 16.35 4.64 2.12
C PRO A 113 15.38 5.63 1.46
N ILE A 114 15.13 6.84 2.01
CA ILE A 114 13.98 7.70 1.70
C ILE A 114 14.23 8.56 0.46
N ILE A 115 13.29 8.50 -0.49
CA ILE A 115 13.22 9.34 -1.69
C ILE A 115 12.12 10.39 -1.54
N CYS A 116 10.89 9.94 -1.18
CA CYS A 116 9.72 10.81 -1.02
C CYS A 116 9.11 10.65 0.36
N TYR A 117 8.64 11.77 0.90
CA TYR A 117 7.91 11.86 2.16
C TYR A 117 7.24 13.23 2.26
N SER A 118 6.11 13.30 2.92
CA SER A 118 5.47 14.54 3.37
C SER A 118 4.94 14.32 4.78
N ASP A 119 5.06 15.35 5.63
CA ASP A 119 4.40 15.36 6.95
C ASP A 119 2.89 15.12 6.78
N TYR A 120 2.27 14.41 7.73
CA TYR A 120 0.85 14.02 7.64
C TYR A 120 -0.10 15.20 7.43
N GLN A 121 0.28 16.41 7.85
CA GLN A 121 -0.56 17.63 7.66
C GLN A 121 -0.56 18.12 6.21
N SER A 122 0.46 17.79 5.44
CA SER A 122 0.62 18.14 4.02
C SER A 122 0.55 16.96 3.08
N PHE A 123 0.34 15.77 3.62
CA PHE A 123 0.27 14.52 2.87
C PHE A 123 -0.99 14.46 2.00
N VAL A 124 -0.81 14.02 0.76
CA VAL A 124 -1.91 13.78 -0.19
C VAL A 124 -2.17 12.28 -0.28
N PRO A 125 -3.37 11.80 0.11
CA PRO A 125 -3.71 10.39 0.06
C PRO A 125 -3.51 9.77 -1.32
N GLY A 126 -3.04 8.53 -1.35
CA GLY A 126 -2.66 7.81 -2.57
C GLY A 126 -1.29 8.19 -3.14
N SER A 127 -0.65 9.25 -2.64
CA SER A 127 0.73 9.59 -2.97
C SER A 127 1.71 8.95 -1.98
N CYS A 128 3.00 9.09 -2.26
CA CYS A 128 4.07 8.84 -1.28
C CYS A 128 4.79 10.13 -0.86
N GLY A 129 4.10 11.28 -0.99
CA GLY A 129 4.65 12.59 -0.68
C GLY A 129 5.53 13.15 -1.78
N ARG A 130 6.36 14.12 -1.42
CA ARG A 130 7.27 14.86 -2.29
C ARG A 130 8.71 14.45 -2.04
N ALA A 131 9.60 14.78 -2.99
CA ALA A 131 11.04 14.60 -2.80
C ALA A 131 11.50 15.19 -1.46
N VAL A 132 12.27 14.42 -0.68
CA VAL A 132 12.83 14.91 0.59
C VAL A 132 13.93 15.93 0.34
N ILE A 133 14.33 16.67 1.38
CA ILE A 133 15.41 17.67 1.31
C ILE A 133 16.68 17.03 0.71
N HIS A 134 17.32 17.76 -0.21
CA HIS A 134 18.51 17.33 -0.96
C HIS A 134 18.29 16.18 -1.96
N MET A 135 17.01 15.85 -2.26
CA MET A 135 16.63 14.95 -3.34
C MET A 135 15.91 15.69 -4.45
N GLU A 136 16.16 15.25 -5.67
CA GLU A 136 15.39 15.59 -6.85
C GLU A 136 14.69 14.34 -7.35
N VAL A 137 13.45 14.47 -7.77
CA VAL A 137 12.66 13.39 -8.37
C VAL A 137 12.06 13.87 -9.67
N LYS A 138 12.12 13.06 -10.70
CA LYS A 138 11.40 13.28 -11.95
C LYS A 138 10.76 11.98 -12.44
N ILE A 139 9.72 12.11 -13.23
CA ILE A 139 9.09 10.99 -13.92
C ILE A 139 9.54 11.04 -15.38
N ASP A 140 10.14 9.97 -15.85
CA ASP A 140 10.56 9.85 -17.26
C ASP A 140 9.32 9.54 -18.13
N SER A 141 8.60 10.60 -18.45
CA SER A 141 7.34 10.55 -19.17
C SER A 141 7.12 11.84 -19.97
N PRO A 142 6.49 11.76 -21.14
CA PRO A 142 6.09 12.95 -21.90
C PRO A 142 5.01 13.79 -21.21
N ASP A 143 4.25 13.20 -20.30
CA ASP A 143 3.24 13.86 -19.47
C ASP A 143 3.27 13.24 -18.05
N PRO A 144 4.18 13.73 -17.17
CA PRO A 144 4.37 13.16 -15.83
C PRO A 144 3.12 13.13 -14.95
N ALA A 145 2.13 13.97 -15.23
CA ALA A 145 0.92 14.02 -14.43
C ALA A 145 -0.10 12.92 -14.81
N ASN A 146 -0.13 12.52 -16.09
CA ASN A 146 -1.19 11.65 -16.61
C ASN A 146 -0.67 10.32 -17.18
N VAL A 147 0.58 10.30 -17.64
CA VAL A 147 1.20 9.11 -18.25
C VAL A 147 2.29 8.59 -17.32
N PRO A 148 2.14 7.38 -16.75
CA PRO A 148 3.17 6.79 -15.92
C PRO A 148 4.49 6.63 -16.66
N GLY A 149 5.59 6.96 -15.99
CA GLY A 149 6.95 6.75 -16.44
C GLY A 149 7.84 6.28 -15.30
N GLU A 150 9.09 5.96 -15.59
CA GLU A 150 10.04 5.56 -14.56
C GLU A 150 10.30 6.71 -13.59
N ILE A 151 10.28 6.40 -12.30
CA ILE A 151 10.66 7.34 -11.25
C ILE A 151 12.17 7.40 -11.20
N LEU A 152 12.75 8.57 -11.47
CA LEU A 152 14.18 8.83 -11.40
C LEU A 152 14.47 9.70 -10.18
N ALA A 153 15.53 9.35 -9.43
CA ALA A 153 15.93 10.06 -8.23
C ALA A 153 17.38 10.49 -8.29
N ARG A 154 17.70 11.69 -7.81
CA ARG A 154 19.06 12.21 -7.71
C ARG A 154 19.21 12.96 -6.39
N GLY A 155 20.31 12.74 -5.69
CA GLY A 155 20.57 13.46 -4.44
C GLY A 155 21.73 12.89 -3.64
N THR A 156 21.98 13.50 -2.48
CA THR A 156 23.13 13.18 -1.64
C THR A 156 23.03 11.84 -0.92
N ASN A 157 21.86 11.25 -0.85
CA ASN A 157 21.59 9.94 -0.24
C ASN A 157 21.53 8.78 -1.24
N VAL A 158 21.71 9.05 -2.55
CA VAL A 158 21.89 7.99 -3.54
C VAL A 158 23.24 7.31 -3.31
N MET A 159 23.23 5.98 -3.36
CA MET A 159 24.43 5.15 -3.20
C MET A 159 25.54 5.53 -4.19
N LEU A 160 26.78 5.26 -3.84
CA LEU A 160 27.92 5.41 -4.76
C LEU A 160 27.95 4.32 -5.85
N GLY A 161 27.29 3.19 -5.60
CA GLY A 161 27.20 2.06 -6.50
C GLY A 161 27.12 0.72 -5.78
N TYR A 162 26.93 -0.33 -6.54
CA TYR A 162 26.93 -1.71 -6.03
C TYR A 162 28.35 -2.22 -5.81
N TYR A 163 28.60 -2.80 -4.64
CA TYR A 163 29.92 -3.27 -4.26
C TYR A 163 30.44 -4.35 -5.24
N LYS A 164 31.61 -4.09 -5.83
CA LYS A 164 32.28 -4.94 -6.84
C LYS A 164 31.39 -5.29 -8.05
N ASN A 165 30.44 -4.44 -8.39
CA ASN A 165 29.57 -4.63 -9.55
C ASN A 165 29.36 -3.31 -10.30
N GLU A 166 30.39 -2.90 -11.03
CA GLU A 166 30.38 -1.66 -11.81
C GLU A 166 29.37 -1.70 -12.96
N GLU A 167 29.10 -2.88 -13.52
CA GLU A 167 28.15 -3.03 -14.62
C GLU A 167 26.74 -2.72 -14.12
N ALA A 168 26.29 -3.35 -13.03
CA ALA A 168 25.01 -3.04 -12.43
C ALA A 168 24.92 -1.56 -11.99
N THR A 169 26.00 -0.99 -11.49
CA THR A 169 26.04 0.43 -11.11
C THR A 169 25.79 1.33 -12.32
N ARG A 170 26.45 1.09 -13.45
CA ARG A 170 26.27 1.87 -14.69
C ARG A 170 24.91 1.69 -15.34
N GLN A 171 24.26 0.55 -15.13
CA GLN A 171 22.90 0.30 -15.58
C GLN A 171 21.84 0.99 -14.72
N THR A 172 22.20 1.35 -13.49
CA THR A 172 21.27 1.86 -12.49
C THR A 172 21.45 3.35 -12.22
N ILE A 173 22.67 3.87 -12.35
CA ILE A 173 22.96 5.30 -12.19
C ILE A 173 23.52 5.80 -13.52
N ASP A 174 22.83 6.76 -14.13
CA ASP A 174 23.25 7.33 -15.42
C ASP A 174 24.40 8.35 -15.27
N ASN A 175 24.89 8.84 -16.41
CA ASN A 175 26.02 9.79 -16.45
C ASN A 175 25.67 11.18 -15.88
N GLU A 176 24.39 11.49 -15.70
CA GLU A 176 23.91 12.74 -15.08
C GLU A 176 23.66 12.57 -13.57
N GLY A 177 23.90 11.36 -13.03
CA GLY A 177 23.72 11.01 -11.63
C GLY A 177 22.27 10.69 -11.25
N TRP A 178 21.41 10.42 -12.21
CA TRP A 178 20.07 9.93 -11.93
C TRP A 178 20.10 8.44 -11.65
N TYR A 179 19.50 8.06 -10.52
CA TYR A 179 19.24 6.69 -10.13
C TYR A 179 17.91 6.24 -10.76
N HIS A 180 17.97 5.20 -11.56
CA HIS A 180 16.83 4.51 -12.16
C HIS A 180 16.24 3.54 -11.16
N THR A 181 15.07 3.88 -10.61
CA THR A 181 14.48 3.09 -9.50
C THR A 181 13.87 1.77 -9.98
N GLY A 182 13.51 1.67 -11.26
CA GLY A 182 12.71 0.58 -11.80
C GLY A 182 11.24 0.62 -11.35
N ASP A 183 10.83 1.64 -10.61
CA ASP A 183 9.44 1.88 -10.22
C ASP A 183 8.79 2.85 -11.20
N LEU A 184 7.53 2.62 -11.51
CA LEU A 184 6.72 3.47 -12.39
C LEU A 184 5.77 4.31 -11.55
N GLY A 185 5.58 5.56 -11.97
CA GLY A 185 4.70 6.48 -11.27
C GLY A 185 4.29 7.69 -12.08
N THR A 186 3.46 8.52 -11.45
CA THR A 186 3.09 9.86 -11.94
C THR A 186 3.42 10.89 -10.87
N MET A 187 3.46 12.17 -11.25
CA MET A 187 3.74 13.26 -10.32
C MET A 187 2.80 14.44 -10.63
N ASP A 188 2.09 14.92 -9.63
CA ASP A 188 1.21 16.08 -9.79
C ASP A 188 1.99 17.40 -9.88
N ALA A 189 1.25 18.49 -10.14
CA ALA A 189 1.83 19.83 -10.27
C ALA A 189 2.46 20.36 -8.96
N TYR A 190 2.17 19.74 -7.83
CA TYR A 190 2.72 20.08 -6.52
C TYR A 190 3.93 19.24 -6.13
N GLY A 191 4.33 18.29 -7.00
CA GLY A 191 5.46 17.39 -6.78
C GLY A 191 5.12 16.15 -5.94
N ASN A 192 3.85 15.85 -5.68
CA ASN A 192 3.47 14.61 -5.04
C ASN A 192 3.62 13.45 -6.02
N VAL A 193 4.30 12.39 -5.61
CA VAL A 193 4.59 11.19 -6.42
C VAL A 193 3.56 10.11 -6.12
N PHE A 194 3.01 9.48 -7.16
CA PHE A 194 2.04 8.40 -7.08
C PHE A 194 2.64 7.16 -7.75
N ILE A 195 2.93 6.13 -6.97
CA ILE A 195 3.51 4.88 -7.47
C ILE A 195 2.41 4.08 -8.18
N LYS A 196 2.75 3.47 -9.32
CA LYS A 196 1.86 2.64 -10.14
C LYS A 196 2.25 1.17 -10.10
N GLY A 197 3.53 0.86 -10.00
CA GLY A 197 4.05 -0.48 -9.95
C GLY A 197 5.51 -0.55 -10.36
N ARG A 198 6.00 -1.76 -10.62
CA ARG A 198 7.36 -1.99 -11.09
C ARG A 198 7.43 -2.14 -12.61
N SER A 199 8.43 -1.53 -13.23
CA SER A 199 8.62 -1.63 -14.69
C SER A 199 8.80 -3.08 -15.17
N LYS A 200 9.49 -3.90 -14.37
CA LYS A 200 9.72 -5.34 -14.66
C LYS A 200 8.47 -6.20 -14.50
N ASN A 201 7.48 -5.75 -13.74
CA ASN A 201 6.23 -6.46 -13.48
C ASN A 201 5.11 -6.00 -14.42
N MET A 202 5.29 -4.89 -15.11
CA MET A 202 4.31 -4.36 -16.05
C MET A 202 4.02 -5.39 -17.14
N LEU A 203 2.74 -5.68 -17.36
CA LEU A 203 2.26 -6.58 -18.37
C LEU A 203 1.70 -5.80 -19.57
N LEU A 204 1.79 -6.38 -20.75
CA LEU A 204 1.17 -5.82 -21.94
C LEU A 204 -0.18 -6.51 -22.22
N GLY A 205 -1.22 -5.71 -22.24
CA GLY A 205 -2.54 -6.16 -22.67
C GLY A 205 -2.57 -6.51 -24.17
N PRO A 206 -3.59 -7.26 -24.63
CA PRO A 206 -3.71 -7.72 -26.03
C PRO A 206 -3.70 -6.60 -27.08
N SER A 207 -4.08 -5.39 -26.71
CA SER A 207 -4.10 -4.21 -27.59
C SER A 207 -2.96 -3.22 -27.25
N GLY A 208 -1.92 -3.66 -26.54
CA GLY A 208 -0.74 -2.86 -26.22
C GLY A 208 -0.91 -1.90 -25.03
N GLN A 209 -1.98 -2.06 -24.23
CA GLN A 209 -2.13 -1.28 -22.99
C GLN A 209 -1.17 -1.79 -21.92
N ASN A 210 -0.61 -0.86 -21.17
CA ASN A 210 0.15 -1.18 -19.94
C ASN A 210 -0.82 -1.62 -18.85
N ILE A 211 -0.53 -2.77 -18.25
CA ILE A 211 -1.24 -3.32 -17.10
C ILE A 211 -0.26 -3.34 -15.95
N TYR A 212 -0.67 -2.77 -14.84
CA TYR A 212 0.08 -2.74 -13.59
C TYR A 212 -0.52 -3.77 -12.63
N PRO A 213 0.10 -4.95 -12.46
CA PRO A 213 -0.42 -6.02 -11.61
C PRO A 213 -0.71 -5.54 -10.20
N GLU A 214 0.14 -4.68 -9.66
CA GLU A 214 0.05 -4.16 -8.29
C GLU A 214 -1.25 -3.38 -8.06
N GLU A 215 -1.78 -2.67 -9.06
CA GLU A 215 -3.07 -1.97 -8.96
C GLU A 215 -4.27 -2.94 -8.88
N ILE A 216 -4.15 -4.11 -9.48
CA ILE A 216 -5.17 -5.16 -9.43
C ILE A 216 -5.06 -5.92 -8.11
N GLU A 217 -3.83 -6.26 -7.70
CA GLU A 217 -3.49 -6.94 -6.45
C GLU A 217 -3.96 -6.14 -5.23
N ASP A 218 -3.77 -4.82 -5.21
CA ASP A 218 -4.22 -3.96 -4.13
C ASP A 218 -5.75 -4.04 -3.92
N LYS A 219 -6.51 -4.02 -5.02
CA LYS A 219 -7.97 -4.19 -4.96
C LYS A 219 -8.36 -5.60 -4.50
N LEU A 220 -7.67 -6.63 -5.02
CA LEU A 220 -7.93 -8.02 -4.67
C LEU A 220 -7.59 -8.29 -3.20
N ASN A 221 -6.49 -7.73 -2.70
CA ASN A 221 -6.07 -7.80 -1.29
C ASN A 221 -7.04 -7.08 -0.34
N SER A 222 -7.92 -6.21 -0.86
CA SER A 222 -8.98 -5.55 -0.10
C SER A 222 -10.26 -6.40 0.03
N MET A 223 -10.36 -7.51 -0.72
CA MET A 223 -11.57 -8.33 -0.78
C MET A 223 -11.68 -9.33 0.38
N PRO A 224 -12.90 -9.82 0.68
CA PRO A 224 -13.10 -10.77 1.76
C PRO A 224 -12.24 -12.03 1.63
N LEU A 225 -11.70 -12.48 2.75
CA LEU A 225 -10.87 -13.68 2.89
C LEU A 225 -9.59 -13.69 2.01
N VAL A 226 -9.08 -12.55 1.57
CA VAL A 226 -7.80 -12.43 0.87
C VAL A 226 -6.75 -11.90 1.84
N VAL A 227 -5.63 -12.63 2.01
CA VAL A 227 -4.45 -12.17 2.76
C VAL A 227 -3.46 -11.49 1.84
N GLU A 228 -3.17 -12.16 0.72
CA GLU A 228 -2.18 -11.75 -0.26
C GLU A 228 -2.56 -12.29 -1.63
N SER A 229 -2.24 -11.54 -2.66
CA SER A 229 -2.46 -11.98 -4.04
C SER A 229 -1.29 -11.57 -4.93
N MET A 230 -1.15 -12.28 -6.04
CA MET A 230 -0.24 -11.98 -7.12
C MET A 230 -0.98 -12.12 -8.45
N VAL A 231 -0.84 -11.15 -9.34
CA VAL A 231 -1.44 -11.19 -10.68
C VAL A 231 -0.38 -11.59 -11.70
N VAL A 232 -0.64 -12.66 -12.39
CA VAL A 232 0.25 -13.20 -13.43
C VAL A 232 -0.47 -13.26 -14.78
N GLN A 233 0.31 -13.23 -15.85
CA GLN A 233 -0.22 -13.47 -17.20
C GLN A 233 0.08 -14.91 -17.63
N ARG A 234 -0.97 -15.65 -18.01
CA ARG A 234 -0.86 -17.00 -18.59
C ARG A 234 -1.61 -16.99 -19.94
N ASP A 235 -0.92 -17.30 -21.00
CA ASP A 235 -1.50 -17.38 -22.37
C ASP A 235 -2.36 -16.15 -22.74
N THR A 236 -1.88 -14.96 -22.50
CA THR A 236 -2.60 -13.68 -22.73
C THR A 236 -3.73 -13.34 -21.75
N LYS A 237 -4.04 -14.20 -20.78
CA LYS A 237 -5.07 -13.94 -19.75
C LYS A 237 -4.42 -13.60 -18.43
N LEU A 238 -5.04 -12.67 -17.71
CA LEU A 238 -4.63 -12.36 -16.33
C LEU A 238 -5.27 -13.36 -15.37
N VAL A 239 -4.46 -13.87 -14.44
CA VAL A 239 -4.88 -14.81 -13.38
C VAL A 239 -4.41 -14.27 -12.04
N GLY A 240 -5.31 -14.21 -11.08
CA GLY A 240 -4.99 -13.87 -9.70
C GLY A 240 -4.64 -15.13 -8.90
N LEU A 241 -3.41 -15.22 -8.41
CA LEU A 241 -3.01 -16.22 -7.42
C LEU A 241 -3.32 -15.65 -6.05
N VAL A 242 -4.09 -16.34 -5.22
CA VAL A 242 -4.57 -15.82 -3.94
C VAL A 242 -4.23 -16.78 -2.79
N TYR A 243 -3.67 -16.21 -1.74
CA TYR A 243 -3.56 -16.89 -0.45
C TYR A 243 -4.71 -16.44 0.46
N PRO A 244 -5.68 -17.33 0.79
CA PRO A 244 -6.84 -16.99 1.61
C PRO A 244 -6.51 -16.76 3.08
N ASP A 245 -7.34 -16.00 3.79
CA ASP A 245 -7.31 -15.90 5.26
C ASP A 245 -7.96 -17.14 5.90
N TYR A 246 -7.21 -18.23 5.93
CA TYR A 246 -7.67 -19.50 6.54
C TYR A 246 -7.94 -19.36 8.05
N GLU A 247 -7.26 -18.43 8.73
CA GLU A 247 -7.50 -18.15 10.16
C GLU A 247 -8.89 -17.52 10.34
N GLU A 248 -9.19 -16.53 9.54
CA GLU A 248 -10.50 -15.87 9.57
C GLU A 248 -11.63 -16.81 9.10
N ALA A 249 -11.40 -17.58 8.04
CA ALA A 249 -12.35 -18.60 7.57
C ALA A 249 -12.67 -19.60 8.67
N LYS A 250 -11.68 -20.09 9.39
CA LYS A 250 -11.85 -20.99 10.54
C LYS A 250 -12.65 -20.34 11.67
N ASN A 251 -12.35 -19.07 11.98
CA ASN A 251 -13.08 -18.32 13.02
C ASN A 251 -14.56 -18.13 12.67
N GLN A 252 -14.87 -18.03 11.38
CA GLN A 252 -16.24 -17.95 10.87
C GLN A 252 -16.92 -19.33 10.66
N GLY A 253 -16.19 -20.42 10.86
CA GLY A 253 -16.71 -21.78 10.66
C GLY A 253 -16.93 -22.16 9.20
N LEU A 254 -16.19 -21.51 8.28
CA LEU A 254 -16.30 -21.75 6.84
C LEU A 254 -15.55 -23.03 6.42
N ALA A 255 -16.14 -23.79 5.51
CA ALA A 255 -15.51 -24.94 4.86
C ALA A 255 -14.68 -24.48 3.66
N GLN A 256 -13.86 -25.38 3.10
CA GLN A 256 -13.06 -25.12 1.91
C GLN A 256 -13.94 -24.67 0.71
N SER A 257 -15.10 -25.30 0.54
CA SER A 257 -16.07 -24.92 -0.51
C SER A 257 -16.60 -23.49 -0.38
N ASP A 258 -16.69 -22.97 0.85
CA ASP A 258 -17.15 -21.61 1.11
C ASP A 258 -16.06 -20.60 0.75
N ILE A 259 -14.78 -20.96 1.01
CA ILE A 259 -13.63 -20.17 0.59
C ILE A 259 -13.57 -20.09 -0.94
N GLU A 260 -13.74 -21.22 -1.64
CA GLU A 260 -13.78 -21.28 -3.10
C GLU A 260 -14.93 -20.44 -3.68
N ALA A 261 -16.12 -20.54 -3.09
CA ALA A 261 -17.27 -19.72 -3.48
C ALA A 261 -17.01 -18.23 -3.26
N GLN A 262 -16.36 -17.86 -2.14
CA GLN A 262 -15.96 -16.47 -1.89
C GLN A 262 -14.95 -15.96 -2.91
N MET A 263 -13.95 -16.78 -3.33
CA MET A 263 -13.01 -16.39 -4.36
C MET A 263 -13.67 -16.18 -5.72
N GLN A 264 -14.68 -16.97 -6.07
CA GLN A 264 -15.48 -16.75 -7.27
C GLN A 264 -16.29 -15.44 -7.20
N GLN A 265 -16.85 -15.12 -6.04
CA GLN A 265 -17.53 -13.84 -5.83
C GLN A 265 -16.54 -12.67 -5.93
N ASN A 266 -15.37 -12.79 -5.32
CA ASN A 266 -14.31 -11.78 -5.40
C ASN A 266 -13.88 -11.52 -6.86
N LEU A 267 -13.77 -12.57 -7.67
CA LEU A 267 -13.46 -12.46 -9.11
C LEU A 267 -14.53 -11.64 -9.85
N GLN A 268 -15.80 -11.92 -9.58
CA GLN A 268 -16.92 -11.19 -10.20
C GLN A 268 -16.90 -9.71 -9.79
N ASP A 269 -16.82 -9.45 -8.49
CA ASP A 269 -16.85 -8.09 -7.94
C ASP A 269 -15.65 -7.25 -8.40
N LEU A 270 -14.45 -7.85 -8.43
CA LEU A 270 -13.26 -7.20 -8.97
C LEU A 270 -13.46 -6.82 -10.45
N ASN A 271 -13.94 -7.75 -11.25
CA ASN A 271 -14.13 -7.55 -12.68
C ASN A 271 -15.22 -6.52 -13.04
N LEU A 272 -16.15 -6.23 -12.11
CA LEU A 272 -17.13 -5.16 -12.30
C LEU A 272 -16.50 -3.75 -12.26
N VAL A 273 -15.44 -3.58 -11.48
CA VAL A 273 -14.79 -2.28 -11.27
C VAL A 273 -13.49 -2.11 -12.08
N GLN A 274 -13.04 -3.16 -12.78
CA GLN A 274 -11.83 -3.12 -13.60
C GLN A 274 -12.12 -2.73 -15.05
N PRO A 275 -11.22 -1.98 -15.71
CA PRO A 275 -11.22 -1.83 -17.15
C PRO A 275 -11.18 -3.20 -17.84
N ALA A 276 -11.72 -3.29 -19.05
CA ALA A 276 -11.84 -4.57 -19.77
C ALA A 276 -10.50 -5.32 -19.92
N TYR A 277 -9.41 -4.58 -20.15
CA TYR A 277 -8.06 -5.14 -20.33
C TYR A 277 -7.37 -5.55 -19.03
N CYS A 278 -7.90 -5.16 -17.85
CA CYS A 278 -7.41 -5.54 -16.53
C CYS A 278 -8.25 -6.64 -15.85
N LYS A 279 -9.26 -7.19 -16.54
CA LYS A 279 -10.13 -8.24 -15.97
C LYS A 279 -9.38 -9.54 -15.81
N LEU A 280 -9.52 -10.15 -14.63
CA LEU A 280 -8.99 -11.49 -14.38
C LEU A 280 -9.87 -12.56 -15.03
N ALA A 281 -9.23 -13.56 -15.63
CA ALA A 281 -9.92 -14.73 -16.18
C ALA A 281 -10.28 -15.73 -15.06
N ALA A 282 -9.45 -15.81 -14.01
CA ALA A 282 -9.65 -16.71 -12.89
C ALA A 282 -8.94 -16.20 -11.62
N ILE A 283 -9.37 -16.69 -10.47
CA ILE A 283 -8.62 -16.68 -9.21
C ILE A 283 -8.24 -18.13 -8.89
N GLU A 284 -6.97 -18.36 -8.61
CA GLU A 284 -6.42 -19.65 -8.19
C GLU A 284 -5.96 -19.55 -6.73
N ILE A 285 -6.44 -20.43 -5.88
CA ILE A 285 -6.05 -20.54 -4.47
C ILE A 285 -4.69 -21.24 -4.38
N GLN A 286 -3.79 -20.69 -3.56
CA GLN A 286 -2.45 -21.19 -3.32
C GLN A 286 -2.31 -21.81 -1.93
#